data_2acb171be4a39fc1b451dd6075226f86
#
_entry.id   2acb171be4a39fc1b451dd6075226f86
#
_cell.length_a   1.000
_cell.length_b   1.000
_cell.length_c   1.000
_cell.angle_alpha   90.00
_cell.angle_beta   90.00
_cell.angle_gamma   90.00
#
_symmetry.space_group_name_H-M   'P 1'
#
loop_
_entity.id
_entity.type
_entity.pdbx_description
1 polymer ?
#
loop_
_entity_poly.entity_id
_entity_poly.type
_entity_poly.pdbx_seq_one_letter_code
_entity_poly.pdbx_strand_id
1 'polypeptide(L)'
;MFYFDDLNGQKILRSDKLKKYEGVDAFFTTRGVNIPTDFASRIISPVQTHSDHIETVDERDEYPDTDGLILTETGTAIFLRFADCTPLIFYDTKHNIAAISHAGWRGTAARIGVKTVAKMVMNFSSRVYDIIALIGPAISMCCYEVSDDVKDSLLSTVKNTKGLFKGRNVDLKQINARQLKEIGVHNIDICPYCTSCNNDLFYSYRKENGTDKRHFAVVKLENIEQEEFTQAR
;
A
#
# COMPACT_ATOMS: atom_id res chain seq x y z
N MET A 1 -1.99 -7.97 -12.49
CA MET A 1 -1.14 -6.98 -13.21
C MET A 1 -1.75 -5.59 -13.03
N PHE A 2 -0.89 -4.56 -12.94
CA PHE A 2 -1.36 -3.17 -12.86
C PHE A 2 -1.83 -2.63 -14.20
N TYR A 3 -2.91 -1.85 -14.21
CA TYR A 3 -3.48 -1.20 -15.39
C TYR A 3 -4.00 0.19 -15.04
N PHE A 4 -4.02 1.09 -16.02
CA PHE A 4 -4.66 2.41 -15.85
C PHE A 4 -6.16 2.29 -16.05
N ASP A 5 -6.89 3.03 -15.22
CA ASP A 5 -8.34 3.12 -15.20
C ASP A 5 -8.77 4.58 -15.10
N ASP A 6 -10.05 4.83 -15.20
CA ASP A 6 -10.65 6.16 -15.07
C ASP A 6 -11.47 6.24 -13.77
N LEU A 7 -11.30 7.34 -13.05
CA LEU A 7 -12.15 7.71 -11.92
C LEU A 7 -12.68 9.12 -12.16
N ASN A 8 -13.94 9.24 -12.64
CA ASN A 8 -14.59 10.50 -12.93
C ASN A 8 -13.78 11.40 -13.88
N GLY A 9 -13.24 10.85 -14.97
CA GLY A 9 -12.40 11.56 -15.93
C GLY A 9 -10.93 11.71 -15.49
N GLN A 10 -10.53 11.14 -14.37
CA GLN A 10 -9.18 11.22 -13.83
C GLN A 10 -8.45 9.88 -13.93
N LYS A 11 -7.23 9.91 -14.47
CA LYS A 11 -6.43 8.71 -14.65
C LYS A 11 -5.90 8.19 -13.32
N ILE A 12 -6.24 6.95 -12.99
CA ILE A 12 -5.77 6.24 -11.80
C ILE A 12 -5.09 4.92 -12.20
N LEU A 13 -4.42 4.27 -11.23
CA LEU A 13 -3.77 2.98 -11.41
C LEU A 13 -4.39 1.94 -10.49
N ARG A 14 -4.84 0.80 -11.04
CA ARG A 14 -5.43 -0.32 -10.31
C ARG A 14 -4.66 -1.61 -10.53
N SER A 15 -4.94 -2.62 -9.73
CA SER A 15 -4.47 -4.00 -9.94
C SER A 15 -5.65 -4.93 -10.27
N ASP A 16 -5.47 -5.78 -11.28
CA ASP A 16 -6.45 -6.81 -11.65
C ASP A 16 -6.66 -7.88 -10.55
N LYS A 17 -5.73 -7.99 -9.60
CA LYS A 17 -5.86 -8.92 -8.49
C LYS A 17 -7.08 -8.65 -7.60
N LEU A 18 -7.52 -7.40 -7.51
CA LEU A 18 -8.70 -7.03 -6.73
C LEU A 18 -9.98 -6.95 -7.57
N LYS A 19 -9.90 -6.98 -8.90
CA LYS A 19 -11.03 -6.76 -9.82
C LYS A 19 -12.25 -7.66 -9.59
N LYS A 20 -12.04 -8.86 -9.06
CA LYS A 20 -13.13 -9.84 -8.80
C LYS A 20 -13.74 -9.72 -7.40
N TYR A 21 -13.24 -8.83 -6.56
CA TYR A 21 -13.73 -8.68 -5.18
C TYR A 21 -14.53 -7.38 -5.08
N GLU A 22 -15.83 -7.49 -4.92
CA GLU A 22 -16.77 -6.38 -4.81
C GLU A 22 -16.66 -5.65 -3.46
N GLY A 23 -16.14 -6.32 -2.43
CA GLY A 23 -15.98 -5.75 -1.08
C GLY A 23 -14.87 -4.72 -0.93
N VAL A 24 -14.09 -4.44 -1.97
CA VAL A 24 -12.96 -3.52 -1.89
C VAL A 24 -12.79 -2.70 -3.16
N ASP A 25 -12.62 -1.40 -2.99
CA ASP A 25 -12.15 -0.50 -4.03
C ASP A 25 -10.77 0.06 -3.66
N ALA A 26 -9.74 -0.21 -4.46
CA ALA A 26 -8.37 0.20 -4.18
C ALA A 26 -7.65 0.68 -5.44
N PHE A 27 -6.96 1.81 -5.33
CA PHE A 27 -6.22 2.40 -6.43
C PHE A 27 -5.07 3.31 -5.95
N PHE A 28 -4.23 3.69 -6.91
CA PHE A 28 -3.20 4.71 -6.73
C PHE A 28 -3.53 5.87 -7.67
N THR A 29 -3.52 7.10 -7.14
CA THR A 29 -3.74 8.27 -7.99
C THR A 29 -2.50 8.57 -8.82
N THR A 30 -2.69 9.19 -9.98
CA THR A 30 -1.59 9.78 -10.75
C THR A 30 -1.37 11.23 -10.33
N ARG A 31 -0.38 11.88 -10.93
CA ARG A 31 -0.02 13.28 -10.68
C ARG A 31 -1.21 14.20 -10.92
N GLY A 32 -1.53 15.05 -9.92
CA GLY A 32 -2.61 16.03 -10.00
C GLY A 32 -4.02 15.49 -9.75
N VAL A 33 -4.15 14.18 -9.57
CA VAL A 33 -5.45 13.53 -9.28
C VAL A 33 -5.73 13.59 -7.78
N ASN A 34 -6.92 14.07 -7.42
CA ASN A 34 -7.42 14.09 -6.05
C ASN A 34 -8.47 12.99 -5.83
N ILE A 35 -8.67 12.61 -4.59
CA ILE A 35 -9.74 11.70 -4.19
C ILE A 35 -11.05 12.51 -4.21
N PRO A 36 -12.10 12.06 -4.93
CA PRO A 36 -13.39 12.73 -4.91
C PRO A 36 -13.96 12.80 -3.49
N THR A 37 -14.57 13.92 -3.12
CA THR A 37 -15.12 14.12 -1.77
C THR A 37 -16.32 13.22 -1.47
N ASP A 38 -16.98 12.74 -2.51
CA ASP A 38 -18.11 11.81 -2.47
C ASP A 38 -17.69 10.34 -2.65
N PHE A 39 -16.37 10.06 -2.69
CA PHE A 39 -15.84 8.71 -2.87
C PHE A 39 -16.24 7.75 -1.74
N ALA A 40 -16.35 8.24 -0.51
CA ALA A 40 -16.79 7.49 0.65
C ALA A 40 -17.52 8.41 1.63
N SER A 41 -18.35 7.84 2.51
CA SER A 41 -19.03 8.59 3.58
C SER A 41 -18.05 9.20 4.56
N ARG A 42 -16.90 8.55 4.76
CA ARG A 42 -15.79 9.01 5.61
C ARG A 42 -14.47 8.73 4.92
N ILE A 43 -13.59 9.74 4.87
CA ILE A 43 -12.26 9.62 4.25
C ILE A 43 -11.20 10.00 5.28
N ILE A 44 -10.31 9.08 5.61
CA ILE A 44 -9.33 9.20 6.68
C ILE A 44 -7.91 9.16 6.12
N SER A 45 -7.04 10.01 6.66
CA SER A 45 -5.61 9.98 6.39
C SER A 45 -4.83 10.27 7.66
N PRO A 46 -3.81 9.48 7.99
CA PRO A 46 -3.00 9.71 9.18
C PRO A 46 -1.96 10.81 8.97
N VAL A 47 -1.35 11.25 10.07
CA VAL A 47 -0.14 12.07 10.05
C VAL A 47 1.08 11.15 9.94
N GLN A 48 1.58 10.98 8.72
CA GLN A 48 2.74 10.14 8.41
C GLN A 48 4.04 10.79 8.88
N THR A 49 4.86 10.05 9.61
CA THR A 49 6.15 10.50 10.16
C THR A 49 7.32 9.60 9.74
N HIS A 50 7.10 8.66 8.84
CA HIS A 50 8.02 7.58 8.47
C HIS A 50 8.32 6.62 9.64
N SER A 51 7.36 6.46 10.53
CA SER A 51 7.36 5.48 11.62
C SER A 51 7.01 4.07 11.12
N ASP A 52 6.86 3.15 12.03
CA ASP A 52 6.29 1.82 11.78
C ASP A 52 5.02 1.59 12.61
N HIS A 53 4.42 2.69 13.09
CA HIS A 53 3.19 2.67 13.86
C HIS A 53 1.98 2.43 12.95
N ILE A 54 1.11 1.52 13.41
CA ILE A 54 -0.08 1.09 12.68
C ILE A 54 -1.27 1.17 13.63
N GLU A 55 -2.32 1.84 13.20
CA GLU A 55 -3.58 1.95 13.94
C GLU A 55 -4.72 1.21 13.22
N THR A 56 -5.73 0.81 13.98
CA THR A 56 -7.02 0.40 13.41
C THR A 56 -7.92 1.61 13.37
N VAL A 57 -8.62 1.80 12.26
CA VAL A 57 -9.62 2.87 12.12
C VAL A 57 -10.77 2.61 13.08
N ASP A 58 -11.10 3.62 13.83
CA ASP A 58 -12.23 3.68 14.77
C ASP A 58 -12.98 5.02 14.59
N GLU A 59 -13.74 5.44 15.57
CA GLU A 59 -14.53 6.68 15.51
C GLU A 59 -13.69 7.98 15.51
N ARG A 60 -12.37 7.89 15.77
CA ARG A 60 -11.46 9.05 15.76
C ARG A 60 -11.23 9.55 14.33
N ASP A 61 -11.05 10.84 14.19
CA ASP A 61 -10.71 11.48 12.92
C ASP A 61 -9.20 11.70 12.72
N GLU A 62 -8.43 11.66 13.81
CA GLU A 62 -7.00 11.94 13.80
C GLU A 62 -6.17 10.73 14.23
N TYR A 63 -5.14 10.44 13.46
CA TYR A 63 -4.17 9.36 13.68
C TYR A 63 -2.76 9.95 13.63
N PRO A 64 -2.27 10.56 14.74
CA PRO A 64 -0.93 11.14 14.80
C PRO A 64 0.14 10.03 14.75
N ASP A 65 1.34 10.37 14.25
CA ASP A 65 2.51 9.49 14.16
C ASP A 65 2.17 8.08 13.63
N THR A 66 1.37 8.02 12.58
CA THR A 66 0.82 6.77 12.06
C THR A 66 1.16 6.61 10.58
N ASP A 67 1.85 5.52 10.24
CA ASP A 67 2.27 5.19 8.88
C ASP A 67 1.58 3.93 8.34
N GLY A 68 0.62 3.38 9.07
CA GLY A 68 -0.25 2.29 8.64
C GLY A 68 -1.64 2.38 9.25
N LEU A 69 -2.67 2.09 8.45
CA LEU A 69 -4.06 2.01 8.90
C LEU A 69 -4.67 0.67 8.51
N ILE A 70 -5.47 0.09 9.41
CA ILE A 70 -6.31 -1.08 9.15
C ILE A 70 -7.76 -0.63 9.18
N LEU A 71 -8.50 -0.98 8.14
CA LEU A 71 -9.91 -0.65 7.93
C LEU A 71 -10.76 -1.90 8.03
N THR A 72 -11.80 -1.85 8.84
CA THR A 72 -12.78 -2.93 9.06
C THR A 72 -14.22 -2.49 8.77
N GLU A 73 -14.43 -1.20 8.57
CA GLU A 73 -15.74 -0.59 8.35
C GLU A 73 -16.00 -0.35 6.87
N THR A 74 -17.16 -0.75 6.39
CA THR A 74 -17.61 -0.47 5.02
C THR A 74 -18.07 0.99 4.88
N GLY A 75 -18.01 1.52 3.65
CA GLY A 75 -18.35 2.91 3.37
C GLY A 75 -17.28 3.93 3.79
N THR A 76 -16.23 3.48 4.48
CA THR A 76 -15.07 4.30 4.87
C THR A 76 -13.91 4.07 3.91
N ALA A 77 -13.20 5.12 3.54
CA ALA A 77 -11.95 5.07 2.78
C ALA A 77 -10.78 5.56 3.62
N ILE A 78 -9.63 4.95 3.42
CA ILE A 78 -8.35 5.40 3.97
C ILE A 78 -7.37 5.70 2.84
N PHE A 79 -6.52 6.71 3.03
CA PHE A 79 -5.46 6.99 2.07
C PHE A 79 -4.17 7.46 2.75
N LEU A 80 -3.05 7.19 2.10
CA LEU A 80 -1.73 7.70 2.47
C LEU A 80 -1.09 8.42 1.30
N ARG A 81 -0.12 9.28 1.62
CA ARG A 81 0.56 10.21 0.71
C ARG A 81 1.93 9.70 0.35
N PHE A 82 2.30 9.80 -0.94
CA PHE A 82 3.55 9.26 -1.46
C PHE A 82 4.22 10.19 -2.47
N ALA A 83 5.55 10.20 -2.40
CA ALA A 83 6.48 10.66 -3.42
C ALA A 83 7.78 9.86 -3.20
N ASP A 84 7.95 8.76 -3.93
CA ASP A 84 9.02 7.76 -3.88
C ASP A 84 8.88 6.62 -2.86
N CYS A 85 8.37 6.85 -1.65
CA CYS A 85 8.15 5.78 -0.68
C CYS A 85 7.18 4.72 -1.22
N THR A 86 7.32 3.48 -0.77
CA THR A 86 6.54 2.35 -1.28
C THR A 86 5.16 2.27 -0.61
N PRO A 87 4.05 2.42 -1.37
CA PRO A 87 2.72 2.13 -0.86
C PRO A 87 2.50 0.63 -0.77
N LEU A 88 1.96 0.16 0.34
CA LEU A 88 1.50 -1.21 0.52
C LEU A 88 0.00 -1.20 0.81
N ILE A 89 -0.80 -1.89 0.00
CA ILE A 89 -2.23 -2.14 0.27
C ILE A 89 -2.40 -3.63 0.51
N PHE A 90 -3.17 -3.97 1.54
CA PHE A 90 -3.52 -5.35 1.89
C PHE A 90 -5.03 -5.51 1.91
N TYR A 91 -5.51 -6.65 1.43
CA TYR A 91 -6.91 -7.01 1.50
C TYR A 91 -7.08 -8.47 1.90
N ASP A 92 -7.78 -8.71 3.01
CA ASP A 92 -8.22 -10.03 3.43
C ASP A 92 -9.53 -10.38 2.71
N THR A 93 -9.46 -11.34 1.81
CA THR A 93 -10.56 -11.75 0.94
C THR A 93 -11.67 -12.54 1.66
N LYS A 94 -11.42 -12.93 2.91
CA LYS A 94 -12.38 -13.73 3.71
C LYS A 94 -13.13 -12.89 4.74
N HIS A 95 -12.45 -11.92 5.33
CA HIS A 95 -13.04 -11.11 6.41
C HIS A 95 -13.42 -9.70 5.96
N ASN A 96 -13.23 -9.35 4.69
CA ASN A 96 -13.44 -8.01 4.13
C ASN A 96 -12.73 -6.94 4.97
N ILE A 97 -11.43 -7.13 5.19
CA ILE A 97 -10.57 -6.21 5.92
C ILE A 97 -9.50 -5.68 4.98
N ALA A 98 -9.30 -4.38 4.98
CA ALA A 98 -8.25 -3.76 4.21
C ALA A 98 -7.22 -3.08 5.12
N ALA A 99 -6.01 -2.89 4.61
CA ALA A 99 -5.00 -2.09 5.29
C ALA A 99 -4.11 -1.38 4.27
N ILE A 100 -3.50 -0.29 4.71
CA ILE A 100 -2.55 0.47 3.92
C ILE A 100 -1.33 0.82 4.78
N SER A 101 -0.12 0.81 4.20
CA SER A 101 1.10 1.18 4.92
C SER A 101 2.06 1.98 4.05
N HIS A 102 2.76 2.91 4.68
CA HIS A 102 3.77 3.77 4.09
C HIS A 102 5.17 3.19 4.35
N ALA A 103 5.69 2.43 3.40
CA ALA A 103 7.00 1.79 3.50
C ALA A 103 8.09 2.62 2.80
N GLY A 104 8.48 3.74 3.38
CA GLY A 104 9.75 4.39 3.10
C GLY A 104 10.91 3.50 3.57
N TRP A 105 12.18 3.93 3.42
CA TRP A 105 13.31 3.09 3.83
C TRP A 105 13.27 2.74 5.33
N ARG A 106 12.87 3.69 6.20
CA ARG A 106 12.73 3.43 7.65
C ARG A 106 11.62 2.41 7.93
N GLY A 107 10.43 2.61 7.36
CA GLY A 107 9.32 1.68 7.50
C GLY A 107 9.63 0.29 6.91
N THR A 108 10.36 0.22 5.80
CA THR A 108 10.83 -1.05 5.22
C THR A 108 11.86 -1.74 6.13
N ALA A 109 12.83 -1.00 6.68
CA ALA A 109 13.80 -1.53 7.64
C ALA A 109 13.14 -1.99 8.94
N ALA A 110 12.10 -1.29 9.40
CA ALA A 110 11.28 -1.67 10.55
C ALA A 110 10.22 -2.74 10.21
N ARG A 111 10.16 -3.20 8.92
CA ARG A 111 9.23 -4.23 8.43
C ARG A 111 7.76 -3.88 8.62
N ILE A 112 7.36 -2.63 8.33
CA ILE A 112 6.00 -2.15 8.56
C ILE A 112 4.94 -3.03 7.87
N GLY A 113 5.18 -3.49 6.63
CA GLY A 113 4.26 -4.38 5.92
C GLY A 113 4.04 -5.71 6.64
N VAL A 114 5.10 -6.30 7.22
CA VAL A 114 5.01 -7.52 8.05
C VAL A 114 4.22 -7.25 9.32
N LYS A 115 4.47 -6.12 10.00
CA LYS A 115 3.75 -5.70 11.22
C LYS A 115 2.27 -5.47 10.93
N THR A 116 1.93 -4.89 9.78
CA THR A 116 0.54 -4.70 9.35
C THR A 116 -0.16 -6.04 9.19
N VAL A 117 0.42 -6.98 8.45
CA VAL A 117 -0.13 -8.33 8.28
C VAL A 117 -0.24 -9.06 9.63
N ALA A 118 0.78 -8.94 10.50
CA ALA A 118 0.75 -9.55 11.83
C ALA A 118 -0.41 -8.99 12.67
N LYS A 119 -0.65 -7.67 12.62
CA LYS A 119 -1.79 -7.04 13.31
C LYS A 119 -3.14 -7.49 12.74
N MET A 120 -3.26 -7.66 11.41
CA MET A 120 -4.45 -8.25 10.77
C MET A 120 -4.69 -9.69 11.26
N VAL A 121 -3.65 -10.52 11.34
CA VAL A 121 -3.76 -11.90 11.84
C VAL A 121 -4.14 -11.95 13.32
N MET A 122 -3.49 -11.16 14.15
CA MET A 122 -3.66 -11.20 15.63
C MET A 122 -5.01 -10.63 16.07
N ASN A 123 -5.47 -9.53 15.45
CA ASN A 123 -6.64 -8.81 15.92
C ASN A 123 -7.93 -9.20 15.18
N PHE A 124 -7.82 -9.74 13.95
CA PHE A 124 -8.97 -9.95 13.08
C PHE A 124 -9.04 -11.37 12.51
N SER A 125 -8.21 -12.28 13.00
CA SER A 125 -8.18 -13.69 12.56
C SER A 125 -7.88 -13.88 11.05
N SER A 126 -7.30 -12.87 10.40
CA SER A 126 -6.84 -12.96 9.02
C SER A 126 -5.83 -14.11 8.85
N ARG A 127 -5.83 -14.72 7.68
CA ARG A 127 -4.82 -15.75 7.36
C ARG A 127 -3.93 -15.23 6.23
N VAL A 128 -2.63 -15.39 6.37
CA VAL A 128 -1.65 -14.84 5.41
C VAL A 128 -1.89 -15.25 3.97
N TYR A 129 -2.44 -16.45 3.73
CA TYR A 129 -2.75 -16.95 2.39
C TYR A 129 -4.06 -16.41 1.80
N ASP A 130 -4.94 -15.83 2.62
CA ASP A 130 -6.15 -15.13 2.18
C ASP A 130 -5.89 -13.64 1.89
N ILE A 131 -4.69 -13.14 2.24
CA ILE A 131 -4.31 -11.74 2.04
C ILE A 131 -3.72 -11.53 0.64
N ILE A 132 -4.30 -10.57 -0.09
CA ILE A 132 -3.73 -10.00 -1.30
C ILE A 132 -2.94 -8.76 -0.90
N ALA A 133 -1.69 -8.66 -1.38
CA ALA A 133 -0.85 -7.48 -1.17
C ALA A 133 -0.57 -6.78 -2.51
N LEU A 134 -0.84 -5.49 -2.57
CA LEU A 134 -0.45 -4.62 -3.68
C LEU A 134 0.71 -3.73 -3.25
N ILE A 135 1.78 -3.78 -4.01
CA ILE A 135 2.95 -2.90 -3.85
C ILE A 135 2.89 -1.86 -4.96
N GLY A 136 2.56 -0.63 -4.60
CA GLY A 136 2.25 0.44 -5.53
C GLY A 136 3.45 1.11 -6.19
N PRO A 137 3.22 2.20 -6.96
CA PRO A 137 4.28 2.95 -7.60
C PRO A 137 5.22 3.59 -6.56
N ALA A 138 6.51 3.38 -6.73
CA ALA A 138 7.56 3.85 -5.83
C ALA A 138 8.87 4.05 -6.61
N ILE A 139 9.85 4.72 -6.01
CA ILE A 139 11.19 4.78 -6.61
C ILE A 139 11.78 3.37 -6.67
N SER A 140 12.34 3.00 -7.81
CA SER A 140 12.90 1.67 -8.04
C SER A 140 14.42 1.69 -8.00
N MET A 141 15.03 0.51 -8.01
CA MET A 141 16.48 0.33 -7.98
C MET A 141 17.23 1.16 -9.05
N CYS A 142 16.62 1.45 -10.19
CA CYS A 142 17.21 2.29 -11.24
C CYS A 142 17.55 3.72 -10.78
N CYS A 143 16.86 4.23 -9.75
CA CYS A 143 16.96 5.62 -9.30
C CYS A 143 17.20 5.78 -7.80
N TYR A 144 17.07 4.70 -7.01
CA TYR A 144 17.12 4.80 -5.55
C TYR A 144 18.49 4.44 -5.00
N GLU A 145 19.44 5.37 -5.11
CA GLU A 145 20.73 5.29 -4.45
C GLU A 145 20.62 5.72 -2.99
N VAL A 146 21.23 4.95 -2.09
CA VAL A 146 21.27 5.18 -0.64
C VAL A 146 22.69 5.07 -0.10
N SER A 147 22.92 5.48 1.16
CA SER A 147 24.17 5.21 1.86
C SER A 147 24.34 3.73 2.19
N ASP A 148 25.56 3.28 2.48
CA ASP A 148 25.81 1.87 2.76
C ASP A 148 25.12 1.41 4.04
N ASP A 149 25.05 2.23 5.09
CA ASP A 149 24.33 1.97 6.32
C ASP A 149 22.82 1.73 6.11
N VAL A 150 22.20 2.55 5.25
CA VAL A 150 20.79 2.36 4.86
C VAL A 150 20.61 1.07 4.06
N LYS A 151 21.51 0.81 3.09
CA LYS A 151 21.48 -0.43 2.31
C LYS A 151 21.58 -1.65 3.21
N ASP A 152 22.56 -1.67 4.11
CA ASP A 152 22.81 -2.80 5.00
C ASP A 152 21.64 -3.00 5.99
N SER A 153 21.08 -1.91 6.53
CA SER A 153 19.85 -1.95 7.34
C SER A 153 18.68 -2.60 6.58
N LEU A 154 18.46 -2.24 5.33
CA LEU A 154 17.41 -2.81 4.50
C LEU A 154 17.64 -4.29 4.19
N LEU A 155 18.86 -4.65 3.77
CA LEU A 155 19.19 -6.01 3.36
C LEU A 155 19.21 -7.00 4.55
N SER A 156 19.51 -6.54 5.77
CA SER A 156 19.45 -7.37 6.99
C SER A 156 18.02 -7.85 7.32
N THR A 157 17.00 -7.27 6.73
CA THR A 157 15.59 -7.60 7.00
C THR A 157 15.05 -8.80 6.24
N VAL A 158 15.83 -9.36 5.31
CA VAL A 158 15.45 -10.49 4.45
C VAL A 158 16.53 -11.57 4.43
N LYS A 159 16.11 -12.82 4.30
CA LYS A 159 17.03 -13.99 4.29
C LYS A 159 17.86 -14.09 3.00
N ASN A 160 17.31 -13.63 1.87
CA ASN A 160 17.98 -13.70 0.58
C ASN A 160 17.98 -12.32 -0.09
N THR A 161 19.16 -11.78 -0.32
CA THR A 161 19.35 -10.43 -0.88
C THR A 161 19.60 -10.42 -2.39
N LYS A 162 19.62 -11.58 -3.05
CA LYS A 162 19.89 -11.68 -4.49
C LYS A 162 18.88 -10.87 -5.30
N GLY A 163 19.39 -9.94 -6.12
CA GLY A 163 18.60 -9.10 -7.01
C GLY A 163 17.91 -7.91 -6.34
N LEU A 164 18.17 -7.64 -5.05
CA LEU A 164 17.56 -6.52 -4.32
C LEU A 164 18.40 -5.23 -4.37
N PHE A 165 19.63 -5.31 -4.86
CA PHE A 165 20.52 -4.15 -4.97
C PHE A 165 21.52 -4.30 -6.12
N LYS A 166 22.06 -3.14 -6.54
CA LYS A 166 23.19 -3.02 -7.48
C LYS A 166 24.04 -1.84 -7.03
N GLY A 167 25.24 -2.12 -6.50
CA GLY A 167 26.04 -1.10 -5.83
C GLY A 167 25.31 -0.56 -4.61
N ARG A 168 25.07 0.76 -4.58
CA ARG A 168 24.27 1.42 -3.53
C ARG A 168 22.80 1.62 -3.90
N ASN A 169 22.40 1.23 -5.10
CA ASN A 169 20.99 1.28 -5.49
C ASN A 169 20.22 0.09 -4.95
N VAL A 170 19.10 0.32 -4.30
CA VAL A 170 18.26 -0.72 -3.67
C VAL A 170 16.83 -0.72 -4.22
N ASP A 171 16.17 -1.87 -4.16
CA ASP A 171 14.78 -2.06 -4.61
C ASP A 171 13.85 -2.23 -3.41
N LEU A 172 13.28 -1.12 -2.92
CA LEU A 172 12.35 -1.16 -1.78
C LEU A 172 11.10 -2.02 -2.06
N LYS A 173 10.58 -1.99 -3.29
CA LYS A 173 9.40 -2.79 -3.67
C LYS A 173 9.70 -4.28 -3.53
N GLN A 174 10.83 -4.72 -4.05
CA GLN A 174 11.24 -6.13 -3.98
C GLN A 174 11.62 -6.55 -2.56
N ILE A 175 12.20 -5.66 -1.75
CA ILE A 175 12.50 -5.94 -0.33
C ILE A 175 11.19 -6.18 0.42
N ASN A 176 10.20 -5.28 0.31
CA ASN A 176 8.89 -5.46 0.93
C ASN A 176 8.20 -6.75 0.44
N ALA A 177 8.23 -7.03 -0.86
CA ALA A 177 7.68 -8.27 -1.42
C ALA A 177 8.34 -9.51 -0.81
N ARG A 178 9.66 -9.49 -0.61
CA ARG A 178 10.40 -10.60 -0.01
C ARG A 178 10.05 -10.79 1.46
N GLN A 179 9.99 -9.71 2.23
CA GLN A 179 9.55 -9.74 3.62
C GLN A 179 8.16 -10.37 3.76
N LEU A 180 7.22 -9.99 2.89
CA LEU A 180 5.86 -10.52 2.90
C LEU A 180 5.82 -12.01 2.51
N LYS A 181 6.59 -12.43 1.51
CA LYS A 181 6.71 -13.84 1.11
C LYS A 181 7.29 -14.70 2.23
N GLU A 182 8.26 -14.19 2.98
CA GLU A 182 8.90 -14.91 4.10
C GLU A 182 7.93 -15.20 5.26
N ILE A 183 6.84 -14.46 5.37
CA ILE A 183 5.77 -14.69 6.36
C ILE A 183 4.56 -15.44 5.77
N GLY A 184 4.60 -15.85 4.49
CA GLY A 184 3.57 -16.65 3.84
C GLY A 184 2.54 -15.86 3.01
N VAL A 185 2.68 -14.56 2.83
CA VAL A 185 1.86 -13.80 1.89
C VAL A 185 2.41 -14.02 0.49
N HIS A 186 1.72 -14.80 -0.34
CA HIS A 186 2.19 -15.15 -1.68
C HIS A 186 1.41 -14.46 -2.80
N ASN A 187 0.19 -14.00 -2.53
CA ASN A 187 -0.63 -13.31 -3.52
C ASN A 187 -0.25 -11.82 -3.57
N ILE A 188 0.88 -11.53 -4.21
CA ILE A 188 1.45 -10.18 -4.29
C ILE A 188 1.41 -9.68 -5.74
N ASP A 189 1.00 -8.43 -5.95
CA ASP A 189 1.20 -7.71 -7.21
C ASP A 189 2.16 -6.54 -6.99
N ILE A 190 3.15 -6.39 -7.86
CA ILE A 190 4.20 -5.36 -7.72
C ILE A 190 4.09 -4.42 -8.92
N CYS A 191 3.84 -3.15 -8.64
CA CYS A 191 3.77 -2.11 -9.65
C CYS A 191 5.12 -1.96 -10.39
N PRO A 192 5.12 -2.01 -11.73
CA PRO A 192 6.35 -1.90 -12.50
C PRO A 192 6.91 -0.47 -12.54
N TYR A 193 6.09 0.54 -12.26
CA TYR A 193 6.49 1.93 -12.44
C TYR A 193 7.45 2.41 -11.35
N CYS A 194 8.53 3.07 -11.79
CA CYS A 194 9.42 3.87 -10.94
C CYS A 194 8.93 5.32 -10.95
N THR A 195 8.65 5.90 -9.80
CA THR A 195 8.14 7.28 -9.69
C THR A 195 9.11 8.32 -10.26
N SER A 196 10.41 8.10 -10.09
CA SER A 196 11.45 8.98 -10.63
C SER A 196 11.58 8.89 -12.16
N CYS A 197 11.45 7.69 -12.75
CA CYS A 197 11.47 7.52 -14.20
C CYS A 197 10.18 7.97 -14.88
N ASN A 198 9.04 7.82 -14.18
CA ASN A 198 7.70 8.18 -14.66
C ASN A 198 7.18 9.40 -13.88
N ASN A 199 7.98 10.46 -13.82
CA ASN A 199 7.65 11.65 -13.04
C ASN A 199 6.53 12.49 -13.68
N ASP A 200 6.19 12.23 -14.91
CA ASP A 200 4.98 12.70 -15.59
C ASP A 200 3.68 12.07 -15.04
N LEU A 201 3.77 10.85 -14.52
CA LEU A 201 2.64 10.11 -13.94
C LEU A 201 2.56 10.18 -12.41
N PHE A 202 3.71 10.28 -11.73
CA PHE A 202 3.77 10.24 -10.26
C PHE A 202 4.70 11.32 -9.72
N TYR A 203 4.45 11.79 -8.51
CA TYR A 203 5.39 12.68 -7.84
C TYR A 203 6.61 11.92 -7.35
N SER A 204 7.80 12.52 -7.50
CA SER A 204 9.06 11.95 -7.03
C SER A 204 9.86 13.01 -6.26
N TYR A 205 10.03 12.77 -4.97
CA TYR A 205 10.85 13.64 -4.11
C TYR A 205 12.30 13.72 -4.60
N ARG A 206 12.86 12.59 -5.03
CA ARG A 206 14.23 12.48 -5.54
C ARG A 206 14.39 13.25 -6.85
N LYS A 207 13.49 13.03 -7.82
CA LYS A 207 13.57 13.64 -9.15
C LYS A 207 13.34 15.15 -9.13
N GLU A 208 12.45 15.60 -8.25
CA GLU A 208 12.06 17.02 -8.14
C GLU A 208 12.91 17.80 -7.12
N ASN A 209 14.01 17.20 -6.61
CA ASN A 209 14.89 17.80 -5.58
C ASN A 209 14.15 18.31 -4.35
N GLY A 210 13.16 17.55 -3.90
CA GLY A 210 12.23 17.90 -2.84
C GLY A 210 10.93 18.47 -3.40
N THR A 211 9.81 17.82 -3.13
CA THR A 211 8.48 18.29 -3.50
C THR A 211 7.53 18.10 -2.31
N ASP A 212 6.62 19.04 -2.12
CA ASP A 212 5.51 18.96 -1.17
C ASP A 212 4.29 18.21 -1.75
N LYS A 213 4.26 18.02 -3.06
CA LYS A 213 3.18 17.35 -3.77
C LYS A 213 3.25 15.83 -3.60
N ARG A 214 2.07 15.19 -3.55
CA ARG A 214 1.94 13.75 -3.33
C ARG A 214 0.90 13.17 -4.27
N HIS A 215 1.11 11.93 -4.67
CA HIS A 215 0.07 11.03 -5.14
C HIS A 215 -0.39 10.15 -3.98
N PHE A 216 -1.52 9.49 -4.13
CA PHE A 216 -2.17 8.77 -3.04
C PHE A 216 -2.29 7.29 -3.35
N ALA A 217 -2.17 6.46 -2.34
CA ALA A 217 -2.72 5.12 -2.33
C ALA A 217 -4.01 5.17 -1.51
N VAL A 218 -5.07 4.59 -2.05
CA VAL A 218 -6.43 4.68 -1.51
C VAL A 218 -7.01 3.28 -1.42
N VAL A 219 -7.70 2.98 -0.34
CA VAL A 219 -8.53 1.78 -0.21
C VAL A 219 -9.81 2.10 0.53
N LYS A 220 -10.93 1.60 0.00
CA LYS A 220 -12.27 1.67 0.58
C LYS A 220 -12.83 0.27 0.71
N LEU A 221 -13.53 -0.02 1.80
CA LEU A 221 -14.35 -1.22 1.92
C LEU A 221 -15.78 -0.92 1.49
N GLU A 222 -16.31 -1.79 0.62
CA GLU A 222 -17.67 -1.75 0.14
C GLU A 222 -18.53 -2.78 0.88
N ASN A 223 -19.84 -2.52 0.94
CA ASN A 223 -20.79 -3.51 1.42
C ASN A 223 -20.84 -4.67 0.42
N ILE A 224 -20.63 -5.88 0.92
CA ILE A 224 -20.89 -7.09 0.14
C ILE A 224 -22.38 -7.38 0.32
N GLU A 225 -23.18 -7.20 -0.73
CA GLU A 225 -24.56 -7.70 -0.72
C GLU A 225 -24.51 -9.23 -0.59
N GLN A 226 -24.96 -9.75 0.55
CA GLN A 226 -25.18 -11.18 0.70
C GLN A 226 -26.36 -11.52 -0.20
N GLU A 227 -26.12 -12.25 -1.30
CA GLU A 227 -27.22 -12.93 -2.00
C GLU A 227 -27.92 -13.81 -0.95
N GLU A 228 -29.14 -13.40 -0.56
CA GLU A 228 -30.03 -14.25 0.22
C GLU A 228 -30.26 -15.53 -0.60
N PHE A 229 -29.61 -16.62 -0.20
CA PHE A 229 -29.97 -17.94 -0.64
C PHE A 229 -31.41 -18.21 -0.15
N THR A 230 -32.38 -17.77 -0.93
CA THR A 230 -33.74 -18.17 -0.75
C THR A 230 -33.80 -19.69 -1.02
N GLN A 231 -33.67 -20.48 0.04
CA GLN A 231 -33.97 -21.91 -0.01
C GLN A 231 -35.44 -22.02 -0.40
N ALA A 232 -35.68 -22.30 -1.68
CA ALA A 232 -36.99 -22.78 -2.12
C ALA A 232 -37.28 -24.10 -1.38
N ARG A 233 -38.27 -24.05 -0.52
CA ARG A 233 -38.86 -25.23 0.09
C ARG A 233 -39.72 -26.00 -0.92
#